data_74e90ef83578eafc0c756ffe17d5387d
#
_entry.id   74e90ef83578eafc0c756ffe17d5387d
#
_cell.length_a   1.000
_cell.length_b   1.000
_cell.length_c   1.000
_cell.angle_alpha   90.00
_cell.angle_beta   90.00
_cell.angle_gamma   90.00
#
_symmetry.space_group_name_H-M   'P 1'
#
loop_
_entity.id
_entity.type
_entity.pdbx_description
1 polymer ?
#
loop_
_entity_poly.entity_id
_entity_poly.type
_entity_poly.pdbx_seq_one_letter_code
_entity_poly.pdbx_strand_id
1 'polypeptide(L)'
;MSQSLAANTPIVFSLKLVETLYNETIYQNITNTKYEGEIKNMGDRVRVRTAAKISLSSYTKGMTLVAQDLNPTSEDLVIDQADYFKFVVDDIDKLQNDVDTMSEYASNARMDMSELIDTELLEYGRRNASGANVVGTNYSTGSVAVAATTGAVTGSGTTFTAAMVGGYFTADAGATYQIVTAYASATSITIKDVGAESEYTGGAVSSGTSYTIAGATAVALTKSNVYQYMVQLGTVLNASLTPRKERRFLVVNSAMEGIMRQAPEFIPAVDVAYEEVVKEGFVGRFANFDIYFSELVAGNNTTGYFFLAGTKEFMAFAAQIMKVSIISSETDPNSFVSTCKGLLVRGYKVFEGNRGRGAVLRATIS
;
A
#
# COMPACT_ATOMS: atom_id res chain seq x y z
N MET A 1 -6.28 -57.23 -38.57
CA MET A 1 -5.27 -56.50 -37.76
C MET A 1 -5.38 -55.03 -38.15
N SER A 2 -6.00 -54.20 -37.32
CA SER A 2 -6.05 -52.74 -37.55
C SER A 2 -4.74 -52.15 -37.03
N GLN A 3 -3.94 -51.62 -37.91
CA GLN A 3 -2.75 -50.87 -37.51
C GLN A 3 -3.23 -49.53 -36.89
N SER A 4 -2.88 -49.32 -35.62
CA SER A 4 -3.10 -48.05 -34.94
C SER A 4 -2.08 -47.03 -35.45
N LEU A 5 -2.50 -46.12 -36.31
CA LEU A 5 -1.71 -44.99 -36.83
C LEU A 5 -1.68 -43.80 -35.84
N ALA A 6 -2.09 -44.01 -34.58
CA ALA A 6 -2.13 -42.96 -33.58
C ALA A 6 -0.77 -42.36 -33.19
N ALA A 7 0.33 -43.09 -33.50
CA ALA A 7 1.70 -42.63 -33.22
C ALA A 7 2.24 -41.59 -34.24
N ASN A 8 1.56 -41.41 -35.38
CA ASN A 8 2.03 -40.52 -36.45
C ASN A 8 1.13 -39.26 -36.64
N THR A 9 0.30 -38.92 -35.65
CA THR A 9 -0.43 -37.66 -35.73
C THR A 9 0.53 -36.52 -35.35
N PRO A 10 0.86 -35.62 -36.28
CA PRO A 10 1.74 -34.51 -35.97
C PRO A 10 1.04 -33.62 -34.94
N ILE A 11 1.70 -33.37 -33.80
CA ILE A 11 1.25 -32.41 -32.81
C ILE A 11 1.64 -31.04 -33.36
N VAL A 12 0.65 -30.22 -33.66
CA VAL A 12 0.88 -28.81 -34.03
C VAL A 12 1.03 -28.01 -32.74
N PHE A 13 2.23 -27.54 -32.47
CA PHE A 13 2.48 -26.60 -31.38
C PHE A 13 2.06 -25.20 -31.80
N SER A 14 1.42 -24.47 -30.90
CA SER A 14 1.17 -23.05 -31.12
C SER A 14 2.48 -22.27 -31.04
N LEU A 15 2.71 -21.40 -32.01
CA LEU A 15 3.86 -20.47 -32.02
C LEU A 15 3.67 -19.30 -31.04
N LYS A 16 2.52 -19.22 -30.36
CA LYS A 16 2.23 -18.19 -29.36
C LYS A 16 2.11 -18.83 -28.00
N LEU A 17 2.87 -18.32 -27.05
CA LEU A 17 2.63 -18.59 -25.62
C LEU A 17 1.34 -17.92 -25.17
N VAL A 18 0.65 -18.54 -24.22
CA VAL A 18 -0.48 -17.90 -23.57
C VAL A 18 0.09 -16.82 -22.64
N GLU A 19 -0.31 -15.59 -22.88
CA GLU A 19 0.11 -14.45 -22.08
C GLU A 19 -0.37 -14.61 -20.63
N THR A 20 0.52 -14.42 -19.68
CA THR A 20 0.19 -14.44 -18.25
C THR A 20 -0.54 -13.15 -17.90
N LEU A 21 -1.66 -13.28 -17.19
CA LEU A 21 -2.42 -12.11 -16.75
C LEU A 21 -1.78 -11.51 -15.50
N TYR A 22 -1.56 -10.20 -15.52
CA TYR A 22 -1.02 -9.42 -14.41
C TYR A 22 -1.98 -8.31 -14.02
N ASN A 23 -1.84 -7.84 -12.77
CA ASN A 23 -2.55 -6.66 -12.33
C ASN A 23 -1.95 -5.39 -12.97
N GLU A 24 -2.80 -4.41 -13.22
CA GLU A 24 -2.37 -3.11 -13.71
C GLU A 24 -1.56 -2.37 -12.65
N THR A 25 -0.43 -1.79 -13.06
CA THR A 25 0.50 -1.11 -12.16
C THR A 25 -0.01 0.28 -11.78
N ILE A 26 -0.15 0.55 -10.48
CA ILE A 26 -0.72 1.80 -9.97
C ILE A 26 0.25 2.67 -9.16
N TYR A 27 1.44 2.16 -8.76
CA TYR A 27 2.34 2.85 -7.84
C TYR A 27 2.72 4.27 -8.28
N GLN A 28 2.92 4.51 -9.58
CA GLN A 28 3.26 5.83 -10.12
C GLN A 28 2.15 6.87 -9.93
N ASN A 29 0.90 6.40 -9.81
CA ASN A 29 -0.27 7.24 -9.64
C ASN A 29 -0.55 7.59 -8.18
N ILE A 30 -0.12 6.73 -7.24
CA ILE A 30 -0.41 6.86 -5.81
C ILE A 30 0.79 7.36 -5.00
N THR A 31 2.00 7.38 -5.57
CA THR A 31 3.23 7.78 -4.87
C THR A 31 3.87 9.04 -5.46
N ASN A 32 4.72 9.67 -4.65
CA ASN A 32 5.55 10.79 -5.05
C ASN A 32 6.94 10.27 -5.46
N THR A 33 7.23 10.34 -6.75
CA THR A 33 8.49 9.88 -7.37
C THR A 33 9.52 11.01 -7.59
N LYS A 34 9.29 12.21 -7.04
CA LYS A 34 10.16 13.38 -7.26
C LYS A 34 11.60 13.19 -6.79
N TYR A 35 11.82 12.24 -5.86
CA TYR A 35 13.12 11.96 -5.27
C TYR A 35 13.98 10.99 -6.09
N GLU A 36 13.45 10.33 -7.11
CA GLU A 36 14.18 9.34 -7.93
C GLU A 36 15.43 9.93 -8.61
N GLY A 37 15.36 11.19 -9.04
CA GLY A 37 16.49 11.87 -9.71
C GLY A 37 17.67 12.24 -8.79
N GLU A 38 17.48 12.24 -7.47
CA GLU A 38 18.49 12.63 -6.49
C GLU A 38 19.35 11.45 -6.02
N ILE A 39 18.90 10.22 -6.26
CA ILE A 39 19.52 9.00 -5.77
C ILE A 39 20.30 8.33 -6.90
N LYS A 40 21.61 8.04 -6.68
CA LYS A 40 22.49 7.48 -7.69
C LYS A 40 22.98 6.05 -7.41
N ASN A 41 23.04 5.62 -6.14
CA ASN A 41 23.58 4.31 -5.76
C ASN A 41 22.77 3.65 -4.64
N MET A 42 22.82 2.31 -4.58
CA MET A 42 22.21 1.55 -3.49
C MET A 42 22.79 1.97 -2.13
N GLY A 43 21.95 2.13 -1.14
CA GLY A 43 22.32 2.63 0.19
C GLY A 43 22.40 4.16 0.29
N ASP A 44 22.20 4.87 -0.82
CA ASP A 44 22.05 6.31 -0.79
C ASP A 44 20.78 6.70 -0.04
N ARG A 45 20.85 7.82 0.64
CA ARG A 45 19.71 8.39 1.36
C ARG A 45 19.43 9.80 0.88
N VAL A 46 18.18 10.12 0.69
CA VAL A 46 17.73 11.50 0.48
C VAL A 46 17.21 12.05 1.79
N ARG A 47 17.87 13.09 2.28
CA ARG A 47 17.44 13.77 3.50
C ARG A 47 16.42 14.86 3.17
N VAL A 48 15.18 14.62 3.54
CA VAL A 48 14.08 15.56 3.39
C VAL A 48 13.95 16.38 4.67
N ARG A 49 14.01 17.71 4.53
CA ARG A 49 13.86 18.63 5.65
C ARG A 49 12.45 19.16 5.70
N THR A 50 11.84 19.10 6.88
CA THR A 50 10.53 19.70 7.13
C THR A 50 10.73 21.04 7.83
N ALA A 51 10.16 22.10 7.26
CA ALA A 51 10.22 23.44 7.87
C ALA A 51 9.48 23.45 9.22
N ALA A 52 10.08 24.06 10.22
CA ALA A 52 9.44 24.24 11.50
C ALA A 52 8.22 25.15 11.37
N LYS A 53 7.15 24.83 12.09
CA LYS A 53 5.95 25.66 12.14
C LYS A 53 6.20 26.88 13.01
N ILE A 54 5.92 28.07 12.47
CA ILE A 54 6.00 29.32 13.20
C ILE A 54 4.69 29.53 13.95
N SER A 55 4.76 29.78 15.27
CA SER A 55 3.62 30.18 16.08
C SER A 55 3.58 31.71 16.23
N LEU A 56 2.39 32.26 16.07
CA LEU A 56 2.19 33.70 16.26
C LEU A 56 1.92 34.00 17.75
N SER A 57 2.63 35.00 18.27
CA SER A 57 2.40 35.52 19.63
C SER A 57 1.71 36.86 19.56
N SER A 58 0.83 37.15 20.50
CA SER A 58 0.13 38.44 20.60
C SER A 58 1.11 39.55 20.99
N TYR A 59 1.06 40.67 20.29
CA TYR A 59 1.86 41.85 20.58
C TYR A 59 1.07 42.85 21.43
N THR A 60 1.67 43.31 22.51
CA THR A 60 1.16 44.42 23.32
C THR A 60 2.14 45.58 23.23
N LYS A 61 1.63 46.81 23.12
CA LYS A 61 2.46 48.01 23.01
C LYS A 61 3.50 48.10 24.13
N GLY A 62 4.78 48.16 23.77
CA GLY A 62 5.89 48.24 24.73
C GLY A 62 6.46 46.90 25.17
N MET A 63 5.96 45.78 24.64
CA MET A 63 6.46 44.43 24.92
C MET A 63 7.79 44.17 24.19
N THR A 64 8.75 43.55 24.86
CA THR A 64 9.96 43.02 24.23
C THR A 64 9.62 41.74 23.45
N LEU A 65 9.99 41.70 22.18
CA LEU A 65 9.77 40.54 21.35
C LEU A 65 10.76 39.41 21.70
N VAL A 66 10.22 38.21 21.91
CA VAL A 66 11.03 37.00 22.12
C VAL A 66 11.12 36.22 20.81
N ALA A 67 12.33 35.95 20.37
CA ALA A 67 12.58 35.14 19.19
C ALA A 67 12.22 33.68 19.46
N GLN A 68 11.57 33.02 18.47
CA GLN A 68 11.35 31.60 18.50
C GLN A 68 12.59 30.88 17.97
N ASP A 69 12.98 29.82 18.65
CA ASP A 69 13.99 28.90 18.13
C ASP A 69 13.31 27.91 17.17
N LEU A 70 13.70 27.98 15.89
CA LEU A 70 13.14 27.17 14.83
C LEU A 70 14.04 25.96 14.57
N ASN A 71 13.65 24.81 15.10
CA ASN A 71 14.33 23.55 14.89
C ASN A 71 13.67 22.76 13.74
N PRO A 72 14.19 22.79 12.50
CA PRO A 72 13.67 21.98 11.42
C PRO A 72 13.95 20.49 11.68
N THR A 73 12.96 19.65 11.48
CA THR A 73 13.15 18.18 11.50
C THR A 73 13.60 17.68 10.15
N SER A 74 14.40 16.62 10.15
CA SER A 74 14.82 15.96 8.92
C SER A 74 14.58 14.47 9.02
N GLU A 75 14.09 13.89 7.93
CA GLU A 75 13.89 12.46 7.79
C GLU A 75 14.59 11.96 6.54
N ASP A 76 15.16 10.76 6.61
CA ASP A 76 15.88 10.15 5.50
C ASP A 76 14.99 9.14 4.78
N LEU A 77 14.86 9.25 3.45
CA LEU A 77 14.40 8.20 2.56
C LEU A 77 15.62 7.37 2.18
N VAL A 78 15.64 6.11 2.62
CA VAL A 78 16.76 5.18 2.38
C VAL A 78 16.37 4.20 1.30
N ILE A 79 17.29 3.87 0.41
CA ILE A 79 17.17 2.78 -0.55
C ILE A 79 17.89 1.57 0.01
N ASP A 80 17.14 0.66 0.61
CA ASP A 80 17.65 -0.51 1.33
C ASP A 80 17.06 -1.85 0.85
N GLN A 81 16.09 -1.79 -0.07
CA GLN A 81 15.43 -2.99 -0.58
C GLN A 81 15.96 -3.32 -1.97
N ALA A 82 16.34 -4.58 -2.18
CA ALA A 82 16.82 -5.08 -3.45
C ALA A 82 16.28 -6.48 -3.72
N ASP A 83 15.59 -6.63 -4.85
CA ASP A 83 15.10 -7.91 -5.33
C ASP A 83 15.70 -8.23 -6.69
N TYR A 84 15.91 -9.51 -6.95
CA TYR A 84 16.45 -9.96 -8.20
C TYR A 84 15.72 -11.19 -8.72
N PHE A 85 15.71 -11.32 -10.01
CA PHE A 85 15.41 -12.59 -10.66
C PHE A 85 16.58 -13.06 -11.52
N LYS A 86 16.71 -14.35 -11.66
CA LYS A 86 17.64 -15.00 -12.58
C LYS A 86 17.01 -16.29 -13.09
N PHE A 87 16.94 -16.44 -14.39
CA PHE A 87 16.61 -17.70 -15.02
C PHE A 87 17.58 -18.00 -16.18
N VAL A 88 17.64 -19.26 -16.54
CA VAL A 88 18.58 -19.78 -17.52
C VAL A 88 17.79 -20.58 -18.54
N VAL A 89 18.11 -20.41 -19.82
CA VAL A 89 17.54 -21.18 -20.93
C VAL A 89 18.69 -21.85 -21.66
N ASP A 90 18.62 -23.18 -21.81
CA ASP A 90 19.60 -23.96 -22.54
C ASP A 90 19.48 -23.67 -24.06
N ASP A 91 20.60 -23.61 -24.75
CA ASP A 91 20.63 -23.38 -26.21
C ASP A 91 19.96 -24.51 -26.99
N ILE A 92 19.99 -25.75 -26.49
CA ILE A 92 19.29 -26.87 -27.10
C ILE A 92 17.77 -26.65 -27.03
N ASP A 93 17.25 -26.23 -25.86
CA ASP A 93 15.85 -25.93 -25.71
C ASP A 93 15.42 -24.74 -26.56
N LYS A 94 16.29 -23.72 -26.68
CA LYS A 94 16.08 -22.57 -27.55
C LYS A 94 16.00 -22.88 -29.00
N LEU A 95 16.81 -23.84 -29.48
CA LEU A 95 16.80 -24.33 -30.88
C LEU A 95 15.59 -25.22 -31.17
N GLN A 96 15.08 -25.92 -30.16
CA GLN A 96 13.91 -26.80 -30.29
C GLN A 96 12.58 -26.06 -30.11
N ASN A 97 12.61 -24.91 -29.45
CA ASN A 97 11.46 -24.03 -29.26
C ASN A 97 11.44 -22.96 -30.36
N ASP A 98 10.42 -22.98 -31.21
CA ASP A 98 10.20 -22.02 -32.30
C ASP A 98 9.65 -20.65 -31.81
N VAL A 99 9.65 -20.40 -30.48
CA VAL A 99 9.13 -19.21 -29.83
C VAL A 99 10.25 -18.46 -29.11
N ASP A 100 10.26 -17.13 -29.19
CA ASP A 100 11.18 -16.27 -28.40
C ASP A 100 10.80 -16.23 -26.91
N THR A 101 11.03 -17.38 -26.26
CA THR A 101 10.71 -17.58 -24.83
C THR A 101 11.47 -16.65 -23.89
N MET A 102 12.68 -16.22 -24.28
CA MET A 102 13.54 -15.39 -23.45
C MET A 102 12.98 -13.97 -23.25
N SER A 103 12.44 -13.37 -24.31
CA SER A 103 11.86 -12.01 -24.23
C SER A 103 10.53 -12.02 -23.49
N GLU A 104 9.72 -13.05 -23.65
CA GLU A 104 8.44 -13.18 -22.92
C GLU A 104 8.65 -13.42 -21.43
N TYR A 105 9.56 -14.33 -21.04
CA TYR A 105 9.90 -14.53 -19.63
C TYR A 105 10.53 -13.28 -18.99
N ALA A 106 11.32 -12.52 -19.72
CA ALA A 106 11.86 -11.25 -19.24
C ALA A 106 10.76 -10.19 -19.06
N SER A 107 9.74 -10.18 -19.93
CA SER A 107 8.58 -9.33 -19.80
C SER A 107 7.74 -9.70 -18.58
N ASN A 108 7.44 -10.98 -18.41
CA ASN A 108 6.71 -11.50 -17.26
C ASN A 108 7.43 -11.16 -15.95
N ALA A 109 8.75 -11.34 -15.88
CA ALA A 109 9.52 -10.99 -14.69
C ALA A 109 9.51 -9.49 -14.35
N ARG A 110 9.38 -8.61 -15.35
CA ARG A 110 9.18 -7.16 -15.10
C ARG A 110 7.81 -6.88 -14.53
N MET A 111 6.77 -7.56 -15.03
CA MET A 111 5.40 -7.41 -14.51
C MET A 111 5.30 -7.93 -13.08
N ASP A 112 5.92 -9.09 -12.76
CA ASP A 112 6.02 -9.60 -11.40
C ASP A 112 6.70 -8.61 -10.45
N MET A 113 7.78 -7.96 -10.88
CA MET A 113 8.44 -6.92 -10.09
C MET A 113 7.54 -5.71 -9.84
N SER A 114 6.75 -5.30 -10.82
CA SER A 114 5.81 -4.19 -10.68
C SER A 114 4.66 -4.53 -9.74
N GLU A 115 4.13 -5.75 -9.81
CA GLU A 115 3.10 -6.26 -8.91
C GLU A 115 3.60 -6.35 -7.46
N LEU A 116 4.86 -6.77 -7.27
CA LEU A 116 5.52 -6.77 -5.96
C LEU A 116 5.59 -5.36 -5.37
N ILE A 117 5.99 -4.36 -6.17
CA ILE A 117 6.04 -2.96 -5.74
C ILE A 117 4.66 -2.49 -5.28
N ASP A 118 3.61 -2.73 -6.07
CA ASP A 118 2.25 -2.31 -5.74
C ASP A 118 1.76 -2.96 -4.45
N THR A 119 2.00 -4.27 -4.27
CA THR A 119 1.62 -5.00 -3.05
C THR A 119 2.29 -4.41 -1.81
N GLU A 120 3.60 -4.18 -1.88
CA GLU A 120 4.35 -3.62 -0.75
C GLU A 120 3.93 -2.19 -0.43
N LEU A 121 3.74 -1.35 -1.45
CA LEU A 121 3.35 0.04 -1.25
C LEU A 121 1.94 0.17 -0.67
N LEU A 122 1.00 -0.66 -1.10
CA LEU A 122 -0.36 -0.69 -0.54
C LEU A 122 -0.34 -1.12 0.92
N GLU A 123 0.42 -2.17 1.26
CA GLU A 123 0.54 -2.65 2.64
C GLU A 123 1.29 -1.64 3.53
N TYR A 124 2.40 -1.06 3.03
CA TYR A 124 3.16 -0.05 3.74
C TYR A 124 2.33 1.24 3.95
N GLY A 125 1.64 1.71 2.92
CA GLY A 125 0.76 2.87 3.00
C GLY A 125 -0.36 2.66 4.01
N ARG A 126 -1.00 1.48 3.99
CA ARG A 126 -2.01 1.10 4.98
C ARG A 126 -1.45 1.19 6.40
N ARG A 127 -0.30 0.60 6.67
CA ARG A 127 0.31 0.57 8.01
C ARG A 127 0.79 1.93 8.49
N ASN A 128 1.12 2.84 7.58
CA ASN A 128 1.71 4.15 7.90
C ASN A 128 0.71 5.32 7.82
N ALA A 129 -0.53 5.08 7.44
CA ALA A 129 -1.58 6.08 7.53
C ALA A 129 -1.81 6.49 9.01
N SER A 130 -2.30 7.71 9.22
CA SER A 130 -2.68 8.13 10.56
C SER A 130 -3.85 7.29 11.07
N GLY A 131 -3.75 6.74 12.29
CA GLY A 131 -4.86 6.01 12.91
C GLY A 131 -6.11 6.86 13.13
N ALA A 132 -5.97 8.19 13.20
CA ALA A 132 -7.10 9.12 13.21
C ALA A 132 -7.88 9.14 11.88
N ASN A 133 -7.24 8.72 10.79
CA ASN A 133 -7.81 8.74 9.44
C ASN A 133 -8.35 7.37 8.99
N VAL A 134 -8.72 6.53 9.95
CA VAL A 134 -9.28 5.21 9.67
C VAL A 134 -10.79 5.26 9.73
N VAL A 135 -11.44 4.86 8.66
CA VAL A 135 -12.89 4.70 8.57
C VAL A 135 -13.21 3.22 8.73
N GLY A 136 -13.92 2.89 9.79
CA GLY A 136 -14.28 1.54 10.19
C GLY A 136 -15.05 1.59 11.51
N THR A 137 -15.47 0.44 12.03
CA THR A 137 -16.10 0.38 13.34
C THR A 137 -15.04 0.43 14.44
N ASN A 138 -15.18 1.35 15.39
CA ASN A 138 -14.24 1.48 16.50
C ASN A 138 -14.65 0.57 17.66
N TYR A 139 -13.66 0.17 18.47
CA TYR A 139 -13.85 -0.62 19.67
C TYR A 139 -13.12 0.01 20.86
N SER A 140 -13.83 0.17 22.00
CA SER A 140 -13.28 0.82 23.21
C SER A 140 -13.84 0.22 24.51
N THR A 141 -14.35 -1.04 24.47
CA THR A 141 -14.97 -1.66 25.65
C THR A 141 -13.91 -2.15 26.63
N GLY A 142 -14.10 -1.83 27.93
CA GLY A 142 -13.19 -2.23 28.99
C GLY A 142 -12.00 -1.29 29.18
N SER A 143 -10.94 -1.79 29.77
CA SER A 143 -9.67 -1.08 29.98
C SER A 143 -8.49 -1.98 29.70
N VAL A 144 -7.32 -1.40 29.52
CA VAL A 144 -6.11 -2.14 29.15
C VAL A 144 -4.90 -1.78 29.99
N ALA A 145 -3.93 -2.69 29.98
CA ALA A 145 -2.53 -2.45 30.32
C ALA A 145 -1.67 -2.84 29.13
N VAL A 146 -0.58 -2.11 28.86
CA VAL A 146 0.37 -2.43 27.80
C VAL A 146 1.74 -2.67 28.43
N ALA A 147 2.35 -3.80 28.10
CA ALA A 147 3.71 -4.10 28.52
C ALA A 147 4.71 -3.30 27.69
N ALA A 148 5.67 -2.64 28.33
CA ALA A 148 6.76 -1.95 27.65
C ALA A 148 7.56 -2.94 26.77
N THR A 149 8.08 -2.46 25.67
CA THR A 149 8.97 -3.18 24.72
C THR A 149 8.37 -4.37 23.99
N THR A 150 7.41 -5.09 24.56
CA THR A 150 6.79 -6.27 23.92
C THR A 150 5.51 -5.93 23.16
N GLY A 151 4.85 -4.82 23.51
CA GLY A 151 3.55 -4.45 22.97
C GLY A 151 2.43 -5.44 23.31
N ALA A 152 2.62 -6.28 24.34
CA ALA A 152 1.56 -7.16 24.82
C ALA A 152 0.51 -6.33 25.57
N VAL A 153 -0.73 -6.38 25.10
CA VAL A 153 -1.88 -5.70 25.68
C VAL A 153 -2.69 -6.71 26.48
N THR A 154 -2.92 -6.40 27.75
CA THR A 154 -3.81 -7.16 28.62
C THR A 154 -5.06 -6.35 28.93
N GLY A 155 -6.22 -6.88 28.57
CA GLY A 155 -7.52 -6.25 28.75
C GLY A 155 -8.25 -6.70 30.00
N SER A 156 -9.00 -5.81 30.59
CA SER A 156 -9.95 -6.07 31.68
C SER A 156 -11.35 -5.63 31.23
N GLY A 157 -12.30 -6.56 31.24
CA GLY A 157 -13.65 -6.32 30.71
C GLY A 157 -13.68 -6.16 29.18
N THR A 158 -12.65 -6.62 28.48
CA THR A 158 -12.55 -6.57 26.99
C THR A 158 -13.10 -7.85 26.38
N THR A 159 -13.48 -7.76 25.10
CA THR A 159 -13.89 -8.89 24.26
C THR A 159 -13.18 -8.76 22.91
N PHE A 160 -11.86 -8.85 22.93
CA PHE A 160 -11.09 -8.81 21.69
C PHE A 160 -11.44 -9.97 20.76
N THR A 161 -11.33 -9.77 19.47
CA THR A 161 -11.58 -10.78 18.45
C THR A 161 -10.45 -10.78 17.42
N ALA A 162 -10.27 -11.91 16.74
CA ALA A 162 -9.29 -12.01 15.67
C ALA A 162 -9.53 -11.00 14.52
N ALA A 163 -10.78 -10.58 14.34
CA ALA A 163 -11.14 -9.55 13.37
C ALA A 163 -10.52 -8.18 13.66
N MET A 164 -10.04 -7.92 14.88
CA MET A 164 -9.42 -6.64 15.26
C MET A 164 -7.96 -6.52 14.81
N VAL A 165 -7.34 -7.60 14.34
CA VAL A 165 -6.00 -7.56 13.76
C VAL A 165 -5.99 -6.62 12.56
N GLY A 166 -4.97 -5.76 12.48
CA GLY A 166 -4.86 -4.68 11.50
C GLY A 166 -5.57 -3.38 11.91
N GLY A 167 -6.31 -3.35 13.02
CA GLY A 167 -6.88 -2.14 13.59
C GLY A 167 -5.80 -1.25 14.25
N TYR A 168 -6.11 0.03 14.42
CA TYR A 168 -5.18 1.02 14.97
C TYR A 168 -5.51 1.28 16.43
N PHE A 169 -4.65 0.82 17.31
CA PHE A 169 -4.79 0.95 18.76
C PHE A 169 -4.24 2.29 19.27
N THR A 170 -4.91 2.92 20.20
CA THR A 170 -4.41 4.09 20.96
C THR A 170 -4.87 4.01 22.40
N ALA A 171 -3.99 4.33 23.34
CA ALA A 171 -4.28 4.41 24.78
C ALA A 171 -4.04 5.82 25.35
N ASP A 172 -3.77 6.82 24.51
CA ASP A 172 -3.44 8.20 24.87
C ASP A 172 -4.36 9.23 24.18
N ALA A 173 -5.63 8.86 24.03
CA ALA A 173 -6.66 9.68 23.38
C ALA A 173 -6.33 10.08 21.93
N GLY A 174 -5.56 9.27 21.24
CA GLY A 174 -5.22 9.48 19.83
C GLY A 174 -3.96 10.31 19.57
N ALA A 175 -3.13 10.53 20.58
CA ALA A 175 -1.84 11.19 20.39
C ALA A 175 -0.85 10.30 19.64
N THR A 176 -0.83 9.01 19.97
CA THR A 176 -0.04 7.99 19.25
C THR A 176 -0.92 6.82 18.85
N TYR A 177 -0.54 6.16 17.75
CA TYR A 177 -1.24 4.99 17.25
C TYR A 177 -0.26 3.83 17.03
N GLN A 178 -0.71 2.63 17.39
CA GLN A 178 -0.06 1.36 17.15
C GLN A 178 -0.97 0.47 16.31
N ILE A 179 -0.44 -0.53 15.65
CA ILE A 179 -1.23 -1.51 14.88
C ILE A 179 -1.38 -2.80 15.70
N VAL A 180 -2.58 -3.32 15.77
CA VAL A 180 -2.84 -4.66 16.32
C VAL A 180 -2.30 -5.71 15.34
N THR A 181 -1.25 -6.42 15.74
CA THR A 181 -0.57 -7.39 14.88
C THR A 181 -0.97 -8.83 15.16
N ALA A 182 -1.36 -9.15 16.39
CA ALA A 182 -1.78 -10.50 16.75
C ALA A 182 -2.92 -10.49 17.77
N TYR A 183 -3.75 -11.51 17.68
CA TYR A 183 -4.82 -11.84 18.62
C TYR A 183 -4.47 -13.15 19.33
N ALA A 184 -4.48 -13.14 20.65
CA ALA A 184 -4.24 -14.32 21.47
C ALA A 184 -5.53 -14.80 22.18
N SER A 185 -6.30 -13.88 22.75
CA SER A 185 -7.56 -14.19 23.46
C SER A 185 -8.47 -12.97 23.55
N ALA A 186 -9.68 -13.14 24.08
CA ALA A 186 -10.62 -12.03 24.33
C ALA A 186 -10.06 -10.93 25.24
N THR A 187 -8.99 -11.23 25.99
CA THR A 187 -8.31 -10.28 26.88
C THR A 187 -6.85 -10.03 26.52
N SER A 188 -6.36 -10.56 25.40
CA SER A 188 -4.94 -10.42 25.04
C SER A 188 -4.77 -10.23 23.53
N ILE A 189 -4.11 -9.13 23.15
CA ILE A 189 -3.66 -8.80 21.80
C ILE A 189 -2.21 -8.30 21.86
N THR A 190 -1.55 -8.27 20.71
CA THR A 190 -0.21 -7.68 20.58
C THR A 190 -0.27 -6.51 19.61
N ILE A 191 0.40 -5.41 19.99
CA ILE A 191 0.50 -4.21 19.17
C ILE A 191 1.96 -3.93 18.80
N LYS A 192 2.15 -3.23 17.68
CA LYS A 192 3.45 -2.72 17.23
C LYS A 192 3.31 -1.28 16.79
N ASP A 193 4.40 -0.54 16.78
CA ASP A 193 4.38 0.85 16.35
C ASP A 193 4.04 0.98 14.87
N VAL A 194 3.33 2.04 14.53
CA VAL A 194 3.04 2.39 13.13
C VAL A 194 4.36 2.75 12.45
N GLY A 195 4.68 2.05 11.37
CA GLY A 195 5.92 2.23 10.61
C GLY A 195 7.12 1.42 11.10
N ALA A 196 7.05 0.78 12.27
CA ALA A 196 8.03 -0.19 12.73
C ALA A 196 7.46 -1.60 12.54
N GLU A 197 8.03 -2.38 11.61
CA GLU A 197 7.49 -3.71 11.31
C GLU A 197 7.77 -4.75 12.42
N SER A 198 8.72 -4.48 13.29
CA SER A 198 9.26 -5.47 14.21
C SER A 198 9.02 -5.20 15.69
N GLU A 199 8.86 -3.94 16.14
CA GLU A 199 8.97 -3.62 17.56
C GLU A 199 7.89 -2.65 18.06
N TYR A 200 7.59 -2.73 19.34
CA TYR A 200 6.88 -1.73 20.12
C TYR A 200 7.91 -0.96 20.95
N THR A 201 8.09 0.32 20.66
CA THR A 201 9.02 1.20 21.40
C THR A 201 8.33 2.05 22.46
N GLY A 202 7.01 1.92 22.56
CA GLY A 202 6.20 2.64 23.54
C GLY A 202 6.50 2.21 24.98
N GLY A 203 6.26 3.13 25.92
CA GLY A 203 6.33 2.87 27.34
C GLY A 203 5.21 1.94 27.84
N ALA A 204 5.33 1.47 29.08
CA ALA A 204 4.24 0.73 29.72
C ALA A 204 3.02 1.63 29.91
N VAL A 205 1.84 1.07 29.65
CA VAL A 205 0.55 1.71 29.95
C VAL A 205 -0.05 1.00 31.17
N SER A 206 -0.40 1.80 32.18
CA SER A 206 -0.91 1.28 33.45
C SER A 206 -2.26 0.57 33.26
N SER A 207 -2.52 -0.41 34.11
CA SER A 207 -3.80 -1.11 34.15
C SER A 207 -4.96 -0.14 34.43
N GLY A 208 -6.09 -0.35 33.76
CA GLY A 208 -7.26 0.50 33.89
C GLY A 208 -7.30 1.70 32.93
N THR A 209 -6.34 1.81 32.01
CA THR A 209 -6.32 2.90 31.03
C THR A 209 -7.39 2.68 29.95
N SER A 210 -8.09 3.76 29.63
CA SER A 210 -9.03 3.80 28.51
C SER A 210 -8.27 3.75 27.19
N TYR A 211 -8.84 3.08 26.21
CA TYR A 211 -8.23 2.89 24.89
C TYR A 211 -9.27 2.92 23.78
N THR A 212 -8.82 2.99 22.55
CA THR A 212 -9.65 2.84 21.37
C THR A 212 -8.87 2.05 20.30
N ILE A 213 -9.53 1.11 19.64
CA ILE A 213 -9.05 0.48 18.41
C ILE A 213 -9.87 1.07 17.27
N ALA A 214 -9.27 1.97 16.49
CA ALA A 214 -9.89 2.55 15.32
C ALA A 214 -9.89 1.52 14.17
N GLY A 215 -11.02 1.40 13.46
CA GLY A 215 -11.18 0.36 12.45
C GLY A 215 -11.05 -1.07 13.01
N ALA A 216 -11.49 -1.30 14.24
CA ALA A 216 -11.44 -2.61 14.90
C ALA A 216 -12.13 -3.70 14.09
N THR A 217 -13.29 -3.36 13.50
CA THR A 217 -13.98 -4.25 12.56
C THR A 217 -14.33 -3.52 11.27
N ALA A 218 -14.47 -4.28 10.19
CA ALA A 218 -14.86 -3.76 8.91
C ALA A 218 -16.31 -3.29 8.92
N VAL A 219 -16.61 -2.24 8.15
CA VAL A 219 -17.99 -1.84 7.86
C VAL A 219 -18.50 -2.61 6.66
N ALA A 220 -19.76 -3.04 6.68
CA ALA A 220 -20.39 -3.71 5.54
C ALA A 220 -20.78 -2.66 4.48
N LEU A 221 -20.12 -2.71 3.33
CA LEU A 221 -20.46 -1.86 2.19
C LEU A 221 -21.56 -2.50 1.36
N THR A 222 -22.52 -1.68 1.00
CA THR A 222 -23.63 -1.98 0.11
C THR A 222 -23.78 -0.86 -0.92
N LYS A 223 -24.52 -1.10 -1.99
CA LYS A 223 -24.83 -0.09 -3.01
C LYS A 223 -25.48 1.18 -2.45
N SER A 224 -26.13 1.11 -1.27
CA SER A 224 -26.82 2.25 -0.67
C SER A 224 -25.97 3.07 0.29
N ASN A 225 -24.83 2.55 0.78
CA ASN A 225 -24.01 3.24 1.77
C ASN A 225 -22.57 3.53 1.31
N VAL A 226 -22.13 2.96 0.19
CA VAL A 226 -20.77 3.13 -0.33
C VAL A 226 -20.41 4.62 -0.51
N TYR A 227 -21.32 5.41 -1.06
CA TYR A 227 -21.15 6.85 -1.22
C TYR A 227 -20.92 7.57 0.11
N GLN A 228 -21.70 7.23 1.13
CA GLN A 228 -21.56 7.83 2.46
C GLN A 228 -20.18 7.56 3.05
N TYR A 229 -19.64 6.35 2.94
CA TYR A 229 -18.29 6.03 3.44
C TYR A 229 -17.19 6.71 2.65
N MET A 230 -17.35 6.89 1.35
CA MET A 230 -16.41 7.68 0.55
C MET A 230 -16.40 9.16 0.95
N VAL A 231 -17.57 9.74 1.21
CA VAL A 231 -17.68 11.11 1.73
C VAL A 231 -17.05 11.21 3.11
N GLN A 232 -17.26 10.23 3.99
CA GLN A 232 -16.60 10.14 5.29
C GLN A 232 -15.07 10.12 5.16
N LEU A 233 -14.54 9.31 4.24
CA LEU A 233 -13.10 9.24 3.94
C LEU A 233 -12.56 10.62 3.52
N GLY A 234 -13.29 11.33 2.66
CA GLY A 234 -12.98 12.70 2.28
C GLY A 234 -13.02 13.68 3.45
N THR A 235 -13.97 13.51 4.37
CA THR A 235 -14.12 14.35 5.56
C THR A 235 -12.95 14.16 6.53
N VAL A 236 -12.52 12.94 6.76
CA VAL A 236 -11.38 12.59 7.63
C VAL A 236 -10.08 13.19 7.05
N LEU A 237 -9.84 13.09 5.75
CA LEU A 237 -8.70 13.75 5.09
C LEU A 237 -8.75 15.27 5.19
N ASN A 238 -9.94 15.89 5.13
CA ASN A 238 -10.09 17.32 5.34
C ASN A 238 -9.78 17.72 6.80
N ALA A 239 -10.20 16.92 7.78
CA ALA A 239 -9.91 17.14 9.20
C ALA A 239 -8.40 17.08 9.47
N SER A 240 -7.66 16.25 8.75
CA SER A 240 -6.19 16.17 8.82
C SER A 240 -5.47 17.28 8.04
N LEU A 241 -6.16 18.36 7.67
CA LEU A 241 -5.61 19.53 6.96
C LEU A 241 -5.00 19.20 5.59
N THR A 242 -5.40 18.10 4.97
CA THR A 242 -4.95 17.74 3.63
C THR A 242 -5.49 18.76 2.61
N PRO A 243 -4.63 19.39 1.78
CA PRO A 243 -5.07 20.42 0.86
C PRO A 243 -6.14 19.90 -0.11
N ARG A 244 -7.25 20.63 -0.24
CA ARG A 244 -8.35 20.25 -1.16
C ARG A 244 -8.00 20.39 -2.64
N LYS A 245 -6.96 21.16 -2.95
CA LYS A 245 -6.48 21.37 -4.32
C LYS A 245 -5.69 20.18 -4.85
N GLU A 246 -5.13 19.36 -3.97
CA GLU A 246 -4.42 18.16 -4.36
C GLU A 246 -5.40 17.08 -4.82
N ARG A 247 -5.05 16.39 -5.89
CA ARG A 247 -5.80 15.22 -6.35
C ARG A 247 -5.66 14.12 -5.31
N ARG A 248 -6.79 13.50 -4.99
CA ARG A 248 -6.86 12.39 -4.04
C ARG A 248 -7.09 11.11 -4.79
N PHE A 249 -6.34 10.09 -4.47
CA PHE A 249 -6.54 8.75 -4.99
C PHE A 249 -7.34 7.89 -4.00
N LEU A 250 -8.00 6.87 -4.53
CA LEU A 250 -8.58 5.76 -3.79
C LEU A 250 -8.31 4.48 -4.58
N VAL A 251 -7.70 3.49 -3.93
CA VAL A 251 -7.46 2.18 -4.54
C VAL A 251 -8.58 1.24 -4.14
N VAL A 252 -9.20 0.59 -5.12
CA VAL A 252 -10.33 -0.32 -4.95
C VAL A 252 -10.07 -1.66 -5.65
N ASN A 253 -10.75 -2.71 -5.20
CA ASN A 253 -10.76 -4.00 -5.88
C ASN A 253 -12.06 -4.18 -6.71
N SER A 254 -12.14 -5.25 -7.50
CA SER A 254 -13.30 -5.56 -8.36
C SER A 254 -14.62 -5.62 -7.60
N ALA A 255 -14.60 -6.15 -6.38
CA ALA A 255 -15.79 -6.30 -5.59
C ALA A 255 -16.35 -4.93 -5.14
N MET A 256 -15.48 -4.00 -4.70
CA MET A 256 -15.88 -2.63 -4.35
C MET A 256 -16.31 -1.83 -5.59
N GLU A 257 -15.59 -1.99 -6.70
CA GLU A 257 -15.99 -1.39 -7.98
C GLU A 257 -17.38 -1.81 -8.41
N GLY A 258 -17.69 -3.11 -8.31
CA GLY A 258 -19.00 -3.66 -8.64
C GLY A 258 -20.15 -3.02 -7.83
N ILE A 259 -19.94 -2.78 -6.53
CA ILE A 259 -20.94 -2.09 -5.69
C ILE A 259 -21.01 -0.60 -6.04
N MET A 260 -19.89 0.06 -6.29
CA MET A 260 -19.85 1.47 -6.67
C MET A 260 -20.63 1.73 -7.97
N ARG A 261 -20.46 0.88 -8.97
CA ARG A 261 -21.21 0.97 -10.25
C ARG A 261 -22.72 0.76 -10.08
N GLN A 262 -23.15 0.06 -9.02
CA GLN A 262 -24.56 -0.13 -8.70
C GLN A 262 -25.15 0.97 -7.81
N ALA A 263 -24.32 1.87 -7.27
CA ALA A 263 -24.75 2.95 -6.41
C ALA A 263 -25.56 3.98 -7.22
N PRO A 264 -26.75 4.40 -6.73
CA PRO A 264 -27.60 5.33 -7.47
C PRO A 264 -26.96 6.70 -7.71
N GLU A 265 -26.01 7.10 -6.87
CA GLU A 265 -25.28 8.36 -6.99
C GLU A 265 -24.19 8.32 -8.07
N PHE A 266 -23.74 7.10 -8.44
CA PHE A 266 -22.70 6.92 -9.46
C PHE A 266 -23.28 6.90 -10.87
N ILE A 267 -24.47 6.34 -11.06
CA ILE A 267 -25.12 6.18 -12.36
C ILE A 267 -25.23 7.51 -13.15
N PRO A 268 -25.66 8.65 -12.56
CA PRO A 268 -25.74 9.92 -13.29
C PRO A 268 -24.39 10.53 -13.65
N ALA A 269 -23.33 10.24 -12.89
CA ALA A 269 -21.99 10.77 -13.12
C ALA A 269 -21.29 10.08 -14.31
N VAL A 270 -21.63 8.83 -14.57
CA VAL A 270 -21.07 8.01 -15.65
C VAL A 270 -21.64 8.40 -17.01
N ASP A 271 -22.88 8.85 -17.07
CA ASP A 271 -23.56 9.22 -18.33
C ASP A 271 -22.92 10.43 -19.04
N VAL A 272 -22.17 11.26 -18.30
CA VAL A 272 -21.52 12.48 -18.82
C VAL A 272 -20.04 12.26 -19.18
N ALA A 273 -19.39 11.20 -18.66
CA ALA A 273 -17.95 11.01 -18.72
C ALA A 273 -17.48 9.81 -19.57
N TYR A 274 -18.37 9.16 -20.32
CA TYR A 274 -18.12 7.84 -20.90
C TYR A 274 -17.08 7.77 -22.04
N GLU A 275 -16.69 8.85 -22.67
CA GLU A 275 -15.80 8.79 -23.85
C GLU A 275 -14.29 8.78 -23.55
N GLU A 276 -13.83 9.17 -22.33
CA GLU A 276 -12.40 9.28 -22.01
C GLU A 276 -11.88 8.33 -20.90
N VAL A 277 -12.76 7.56 -20.22
CA VAL A 277 -12.46 6.96 -18.90
C VAL A 277 -11.95 5.51 -18.95
N VAL A 278 -11.88 4.88 -20.11
CA VAL A 278 -11.55 3.43 -20.23
C VAL A 278 -10.06 3.16 -20.53
N LYS A 279 -9.17 4.11 -20.32
CA LYS A 279 -7.74 3.90 -20.55
C LYS A 279 -6.98 3.86 -19.21
N GLU A 280 -6.30 2.74 -18.94
CA GLU A 280 -5.23 2.58 -17.93
C GLU A 280 -5.67 2.50 -16.45
N GLY A 281 -6.53 1.52 -16.06
CA GLY A 281 -6.83 1.25 -14.65
C GLY A 281 -7.55 2.37 -13.89
N PHE A 282 -7.86 3.47 -14.56
CA PHE A 282 -8.59 4.60 -14.02
C PHE A 282 -10.09 4.37 -14.20
N VAL A 283 -10.79 4.08 -13.10
CA VAL A 283 -12.24 3.79 -13.11
C VAL A 283 -13.08 5.08 -13.17
N GLY A 284 -12.46 6.24 -12.98
CA GLY A 284 -13.14 7.53 -13.01
C GLY A 284 -12.94 8.36 -11.73
N ARG A 285 -13.66 9.46 -11.62
CA ARG A 285 -13.64 10.34 -10.47
C ARG A 285 -14.97 10.30 -9.75
N PHE A 286 -14.94 9.92 -8.46
CA PHE A 286 -16.11 9.81 -7.63
C PHE A 286 -15.86 10.38 -6.23
N ALA A 287 -16.82 11.12 -5.67
CA ALA A 287 -16.71 11.77 -4.36
C ALA A 287 -15.39 12.53 -4.14
N ASN A 288 -14.83 13.14 -5.22
CA ASN A 288 -13.56 13.86 -5.22
C ASN A 288 -12.29 12.99 -5.11
N PHE A 289 -12.39 11.68 -5.36
CA PHE A 289 -11.28 10.75 -5.48
C PHE A 289 -11.08 10.31 -6.92
N ASP A 290 -9.84 10.23 -7.37
CA ASP A 290 -9.43 9.53 -8.57
C ASP A 290 -9.31 8.05 -8.19
N ILE A 291 -10.11 7.17 -8.80
CA ILE A 291 -10.25 5.77 -8.41
C ILE A 291 -9.33 4.93 -9.27
N TYR A 292 -8.46 4.16 -8.63
CA TYR A 292 -7.55 3.21 -9.25
C TYR A 292 -7.93 1.79 -8.87
N PHE A 293 -7.87 0.91 -9.83
CA PHE A 293 -8.20 -0.51 -9.66
C PHE A 293 -6.95 -1.32 -9.33
N SER A 294 -7.02 -2.17 -8.31
CA SER A 294 -6.02 -3.20 -8.03
C SER A 294 -6.62 -4.32 -7.18
N GLU A 295 -6.40 -5.56 -7.57
CA GLU A 295 -6.75 -6.73 -6.74
C GLU A 295 -5.77 -6.97 -5.58
N LEU A 296 -4.65 -6.23 -5.54
CA LEU A 296 -3.61 -6.35 -4.51
C LEU A 296 -3.96 -5.64 -3.20
N VAL A 297 -5.19 -5.15 -3.07
CA VAL A 297 -5.69 -4.54 -1.83
C VAL A 297 -5.65 -5.56 -0.70
N ALA A 298 -4.97 -5.21 0.40
CA ALA A 298 -4.82 -6.08 1.56
C ALA A 298 -6.15 -6.42 2.23
N GLY A 299 -6.27 -7.65 2.72
CA GLY A 299 -7.47 -8.13 3.42
C GLY A 299 -8.29 -9.12 2.59
N ASN A 300 -9.46 -9.45 3.10
CA ASN A 300 -10.43 -10.33 2.46
C ASN A 300 -11.86 -9.99 2.92
N ASN A 301 -12.86 -10.62 2.32
CA ASN A 301 -14.25 -10.32 2.67
C ASN A 301 -14.69 -10.83 4.06
N THR A 302 -13.87 -11.63 4.75
CA THR A 302 -14.16 -12.10 6.12
C THR A 302 -13.64 -11.14 7.17
N THR A 303 -12.40 -10.66 7.02
CA THR A 303 -11.72 -9.77 7.98
C THR A 303 -11.85 -8.30 7.61
N GLY A 304 -12.31 -8.01 6.41
CA GLY A 304 -12.41 -6.70 5.77
C GLY A 304 -11.19 -6.41 4.90
N TYR A 305 -11.46 -5.74 3.78
CA TYR A 305 -10.43 -5.14 2.93
C TYR A 305 -9.98 -3.80 3.49
N PHE A 306 -8.75 -3.41 3.23
CA PHE A 306 -8.16 -2.13 3.63
C PHE A 306 -7.94 -1.26 2.40
N PHE A 307 -8.93 -0.47 2.04
CA PHE A 307 -8.85 0.43 0.89
C PHE A 307 -8.04 1.67 1.26
N LEU A 308 -6.93 1.88 0.55
CA LEU A 308 -6.04 3.01 0.77
C LEU A 308 -6.51 4.22 -0.04
N ALA A 309 -6.62 5.37 0.63
CA ALA A 309 -6.90 6.66 0.02
C ALA A 309 -5.89 7.71 0.49
N GLY A 310 -5.64 8.70 -0.33
CA GLY A 310 -4.71 9.77 0.04
C GLY A 310 -4.38 10.70 -1.09
N THR A 311 -3.30 11.46 -0.93
CA THR A 311 -2.69 12.27 -1.99
C THR A 311 -1.35 11.68 -2.41
N LYS A 312 -0.85 12.00 -3.60
CA LYS A 312 0.47 11.52 -4.06
C LYS A 312 1.62 11.88 -3.10
N GLU A 313 1.50 12.98 -2.37
CA GLU A 313 2.51 13.41 -1.40
C GLU A 313 2.48 12.59 -0.09
N PHE A 314 1.55 11.64 0.06
CA PHE A 314 1.45 10.77 1.23
C PHE A 314 2.67 9.86 1.34
N MET A 315 3.02 9.16 0.26
CA MET A 315 4.15 8.22 0.21
C MET A 315 5.20 8.71 -0.78
N ALA A 316 6.45 8.77 -0.35
CA ALA A 316 7.60 8.92 -1.23
C ALA A 316 8.09 7.53 -1.66
N PHE A 317 8.31 7.37 -2.95
CA PHE A 317 8.88 6.17 -3.55
C PHE A 317 10.05 6.56 -4.43
N ALA A 318 11.11 5.78 -4.38
CA ALA A 318 12.24 5.92 -5.27
C ALA A 318 12.74 4.53 -5.69
N ALA A 319 12.67 4.25 -6.99
CA ALA A 319 13.29 3.09 -7.61
C ALA A 319 14.53 3.54 -8.37
N GLN A 320 15.64 2.87 -8.15
CA GLN A 320 16.90 3.32 -8.75
C GLN A 320 17.31 2.50 -9.96
N ILE A 321 17.11 1.19 -9.95
CA ILE A 321 17.60 0.34 -11.00
C ILE A 321 16.56 -0.75 -11.28
N MET A 322 15.93 -0.66 -12.46
CA MET A 322 15.34 -1.82 -13.11
C MET A 322 16.27 -2.23 -14.25
N LYS A 323 17.32 -2.97 -13.91
CA LYS A 323 18.28 -3.45 -14.91
C LYS A 323 17.99 -4.90 -15.25
N VAL A 324 17.51 -5.12 -16.46
CA VAL A 324 17.41 -6.46 -17.06
C VAL A 324 18.57 -6.64 -18.00
N SER A 325 19.31 -7.73 -17.87
CA SER A 325 20.45 -8.07 -18.69
C SER A 325 20.32 -9.51 -19.18
N ILE A 326 20.38 -9.69 -20.48
CA ILE A 326 20.43 -11.00 -21.12
C ILE A 326 21.89 -11.25 -21.50
N ILE A 327 22.45 -12.35 -21.02
CA ILE A 327 23.82 -12.79 -21.31
C ILE A 327 23.67 -14.01 -22.23
N SER A 328 24.20 -13.93 -23.47
CA SER A 328 24.18 -15.05 -24.39
C SER A 328 25.17 -16.15 -23.99
N SER A 329 24.91 -17.38 -24.40
CA SER A 329 25.77 -18.54 -24.16
C SER A 329 27.21 -18.37 -24.69
N GLU A 330 27.40 -17.56 -25.72
CA GLU A 330 28.73 -17.25 -26.27
C GLU A 330 29.66 -16.53 -25.26
N THR A 331 29.09 -15.91 -24.23
CA THR A 331 29.85 -15.14 -23.23
C THR A 331 30.19 -15.97 -22.00
N ASP A 332 29.55 -17.12 -21.79
CA ASP A 332 29.84 -18.03 -20.67
C ASP A 332 30.74 -19.19 -21.14
N PRO A 333 32.02 -19.23 -20.72
CA PRO A 333 32.96 -20.26 -21.16
C PRO A 333 32.66 -21.65 -20.59
N ASN A 334 31.74 -21.81 -19.67
CA ASN A 334 31.51 -23.05 -18.93
C ASN A 334 30.17 -23.73 -19.27
N SER A 335 29.28 -23.09 -20.05
CA SER A 335 27.96 -23.64 -20.34
C SER A 335 27.35 -23.05 -21.59
N PHE A 336 26.54 -23.84 -22.28
CA PHE A 336 25.77 -23.44 -23.48
C PHE A 336 24.37 -22.95 -23.05
N VAL A 337 24.34 -21.98 -22.15
CA VAL A 337 23.08 -21.44 -21.58
C VAL A 337 23.00 -19.93 -21.74
N SER A 338 21.85 -19.45 -22.14
CA SER A 338 21.55 -18.02 -22.10
C SER A 338 20.93 -17.67 -20.75
N THR A 339 21.49 -16.67 -20.06
CA THR A 339 21.03 -16.25 -18.74
C THR A 339 20.33 -14.90 -18.83
N CYS A 340 19.10 -14.81 -18.33
CA CYS A 340 18.43 -13.55 -18.06
C CYS A 340 18.49 -13.24 -16.56
N LYS A 341 18.88 -12.03 -16.23
CA LYS A 341 18.89 -11.54 -14.84
C LYS A 341 18.37 -10.12 -14.77
N GLY A 342 17.62 -9.83 -13.73
CA GLY A 342 17.16 -8.49 -13.42
C GLY A 342 17.42 -8.14 -11.97
N LEU A 343 17.64 -6.86 -11.70
CA LEU A 343 17.83 -6.31 -10.38
C LEU A 343 16.92 -5.08 -10.25
N LEU A 344 16.11 -5.08 -9.19
CA LEU A 344 15.30 -3.95 -8.77
C LEU A 344 15.84 -3.46 -7.42
N VAL A 345 16.18 -2.18 -7.33
CA VAL A 345 16.59 -1.54 -6.09
C VAL A 345 15.64 -0.40 -5.80
N ARG A 346 15.03 -0.40 -4.63
CA ARG A 346 13.97 0.55 -4.26
C ARG A 346 14.04 0.98 -2.80
N GLY A 347 13.40 2.09 -2.52
CA GLY A 347 13.10 2.57 -1.17
C GLY A 347 11.80 3.33 -1.15
N TYR A 348 11.08 3.23 -0.07
CA TYR A 348 9.82 3.98 0.14
C TYR A 348 9.70 4.44 1.58
N LYS A 349 9.04 5.58 1.76
CA LYS A 349 8.81 6.14 3.10
C LYS A 349 7.56 7.03 3.13
N VAL A 350 6.81 6.91 4.21
CA VAL A 350 5.82 7.91 4.63
C VAL A 350 6.47 8.81 5.67
N PHE A 351 6.69 10.07 5.32
CA PHE A 351 7.23 11.06 6.25
C PHE A 351 6.20 11.36 7.34
N GLU A 352 6.67 11.59 8.56
CA GLU A 352 5.78 11.78 9.72
C GLU A 352 4.81 12.95 9.52
N GLY A 353 5.27 14.05 8.93
CA GLY A 353 4.43 15.19 8.58
C GLY A 353 3.37 14.90 7.51
N ASN A 354 3.50 13.82 6.74
CA ASN A 354 2.60 13.44 5.65
C ASN A 354 1.62 12.30 6.04
N ARG A 355 1.75 11.68 7.21
CA ARG A 355 0.85 10.59 7.66
C ARG A 355 -0.63 10.97 7.60
N GLY A 356 -0.95 12.23 7.91
CA GLY A 356 -2.31 12.76 7.83
C GLY A 356 -2.88 12.87 6.41
N ARG A 357 -2.06 12.75 5.37
CA ARG A 357 -2.48 12.79 3.95
C ARG A 357 -2.95 11.45 3.43
N GLY A 358 -2.79 10.38 4.22
CA GLY A 358 -3.33 9.05 3.96
C GLY A 358 -4.52 8.74 4.86
N ALA A 359 -5.45 7.94 4.36
CA ALA A 359 -6.59 7.42 5.08
C ALA A 359 -6.88 5.99 4.64
N VAL A 360 -7.48 5.21 5.52
CA VAL A 360 -7.82 3.81 5.26
C VAL A 360 -9.30 3.58 5.52
N LEU A 361 -9.99 2.98 4.56
CA LEU A 361 -11.34 2.45 4.75
C LEU A 361 -11.25 0.95 4.96
N ARG A 362 -11.69 0.48 6.12
CA ARG A 362 -11.78 -0.96 6.40
C ARG A 362 -13.21 -1.44 6.20
N ALA A 363 -13.43 -2.28 5.19
CA ALA A 363 -14.76 -2.68 4.80
C ALA A 363 -14.87 -4.13 4.31
N THR A 364 -16.01 -4.75 4.55
CA THR A 364 -16.47 -5.98 3.88
C THR A 364 -17.47 -5.60 2.80
N ILE A 365 -17.62 -6.45 1.80
CA ILE A 365 -18.46 -6.21 0.64
C ILE A 365 -19.63 -7.21 0.68
N SER A 366 -20.86 -6.69 0.67
CA SER A 366 -22.10 -7.48 0.81
C SER A 366 -23.09 -7.20 -0.32
#